data_d7f1bbcbc5c02acdbee48e6c66502f18
#
_entry.id   d7f1bbcbc5c02acdbee48e6c66502f18
#
_cell.length_a   1.000
_cell.length_b   1.000
_cell.length_c   1.000
_cell.angle_alpha   90.00
_cell.angle_beta   90.00
_cell.angle_gamma   90.00
#
_symmetry.space_group_name_H-M   'P 1'
#
loop_
_entity.id
_entity.type
_entity.pdbx_description
1 polymer ?
#
loop_
_entity_poly.entity_id
_entity_poly.type
_entity_poly.pdbx_seq_one_letter_code
_entity_poly.pdbx_strand_id
1 'polypeptide(L)'
;LGNLAGQDLIQRSLSSRDEKVAYRSAYLAGLLYITVGLLPVLLGLAGAVILPELADPDLVMMALALKYLPDLALVLFMGALISALLSSTDSALLASASVVGWDLLRYFKPDADEKDSLRLTRLAVLFLGAFALFMALRTASVYDLMVDSWSVLLASLFVPLTAGLWWRKSNYSGALAAILVGLATWQIFLLIAPDLPADLLAVPCATLALVLVLSLIHI
;
A
#
# COMPACT_ATOMS: atom_id res chain seq x y z
N LEU A 1 -3.59 -0.48 -9.30
CA LEU A 1 -2.64 -1.58 -9.53
C LEU A 1 -1.56 -1.66 -8.44
N GLY A 2 -1.03 -0.52 -7.96
CA GLY A 2 0.04 -0.50 -6.94
C GLY A 2 -0.30 -1.27 -5.67
N ASN A 3 -1.52 -1.15 -5.18
CA ASN A 3 -1.95 -1.84 -3.96
C ASN A 3 -2.05 -3.38 -4.08
N LEU A 4 -2.02 -3.94 -5.30
CA LEU A 4 -2.03 -5.41 -5.49
C LEU A 4 -0.79 -6.09 -4.91
N ALA A 5 0.34 -5.38 -4.84
CA ALA A 5 1.58 -5.85 -4.23
C ALA A 5 1.67 -5.55 -2.73
N GLY A 6 0.61 -5.02 -2.11
CA GLY A 6 0.57 -4.68 -0.69
C GLY A 6 0.71 -5.90 0.20
N GLN A 7 1.63 -5.83 1.17
CA GLN A 7 1.93 -6.94 2.08
C GLN A 7 0.72 -7.35 2.92
N ASP A 8 -0.11 -6.42 3.33
CA ASP A 8 -1.34 -6.66 4.08
C ASP A 8 -2.36 -7.51 3.30
N LEU A 9 -2.52 -7.26 2.00
CA LEU A 9 -3.37 -8.04 1.12
C LEU A 9 -2.85 -9.48 0.95
N ILE A 10 -1.54 -9.61 0.72
CA ILE A 10 -0.88 -10.91 0.56
C ILE A 10 -1.00 -11.74 1.84
N GLN A 11 -0.69 -11.16 3.00
CA GLN A 11 -0.79 -11.86 4.29
C GLN A 11 -2.22 -12.34 4.57
N ARG A 12 -3.23 -11.53 4.31
CA ARG A 12 -4.65 -11.91 4.48
C ARG A 12 -5.05 -13.04 3.54
N SER A 13 -4.57 -13.03 2.30
CA SER A 13 -4.83 -14.09 1.33
C SER A 13 -4.16 -15.40 1.75
N LEU A 14 -2.90 -15.35 2.19
CA LEU A 14 -2.15 -16.53 2.65
C LEU A 14 -2.65 -17.09 3.99
N SER A 15 -3.24 -16.27 4.85
CA SER A 15 -3.82 -16.70 6.13
C SER A 15 -5.21 -17.33 6.00
N SER A 16 -5.77 -17.41 4.80
CA SER A 16 -7.06 -18.04 4.55
C SER A 16 -7.01 -19.54 4.83
N ARG A 17 -8.11 -20.11 5.32
CA ARG A 17 -8.23 -21.53 5.66
C ARG A 17 -7.91 -22.46 4.49
N ASP A 18 -8.35 -22.10 3.30
CA ASP A 18 -8.11 -22.83 2.07
C ASP A 18 -8.20 -21.90 0.85
N GLU A 19 -7.76 -22.39 -0.31
CA GLU A 19 -7.74 -21.65 -1.57
C GLU A 19 -9.15 -21.19 -2.01
N LYS A 20 -10.19 -22.01 -1.76
CA LYS A 20 -11.56 -21.65 -2.12
C LYS A 20 -12.09 -20.49 -1.30
N VAL A 21 -11.73 -20.44 -0.01
CA VAL A 21 -12.07 -19.31 0.88
C VAL A 21 -11.34 -18.06 0.43
N ALA A 22 -10.04 -18.12 0.14
CA ALA A 22 -9.26 -16.99 -0.38
C ALA A 22 -9.91 -16.42 -1.66
N TYR A 23 -10.20 -17.28 -2.62
CA TYR A 23 -10.83 -16.89 -3.88
C TYR A 23 -12.21 -16.26 -3.70
N ARG A 24 -13.11 -16.92 -2.93
CA ARG A 24 -14.47 -16.39 -2.70
C ARG A 24 -14.47 -15.08 -1.95
N SER A 25 -13.60 -14.93 -0.95
CA SER A 25 -13.47 -13.68 -0.19
C SER A 25 -12.95 -12.54 -1.07
N ALA A 26 -12.04 -12.81 -2.00
CA ALA A 26 -11.56 -11.80 -2.95
C ALA A 26 -12.70 -11.30 -3.88
N TYR A 27 -13.54 -12.21 -4.41
CA TYR A 27 -14.69 -11.81 -5.22
C TYR A 27 -15.73 -11.03 -4.43
N LEU A 28 -16.05 -11.49 -3.20
CA LEU A 28 -17.00 -10.79 -2.34
C LEU A 28 -16.48 -9.40 -1.96
N ALA A 29 -15.20 -9.29 -1.62
CA ALA A 29 -14.55 -8.01 -1.36
C ALA A 29 -14.62 -7.09 -2.59
N GLY A 30 -14.32 -7.60 -3.79
CA GLY A 30 -14.44 -6.84 -5.04
C GLY A 30 -15.86 -6.32 -5.28
N LEU A 31 -16.88 -7.15 -5.05
CA LEU A 31 -18.28 -6.75 -5.16
C LEU A 31 -18.64 -5.66 -4.13
N LEU A 32 -18.19 -5.81 -2.89
CA LEU A 32 -18.41 -4.80 -1.84
C LEU A 32 -17.68 -3.48 -2.16
N TYR A 33 -16.50 -3.52 -2.73
CA TYR A 33 -15.80 -2.31 -3.18
C TYR A 33 -16.55 -1.59 -4.30
N ILE A 34 -17.12 -2.32 -5.26
CA ILE A 34 -17.90 -1.71 -6.36
C ILE A 34 -19.23 -1.15 -5.86
N THR A 35 -19.84 -1.76 -4.87
CA THR A 35 -21.16 -1.32 -4.35
C THR A 35 -21.03 -0.32 -3.21
N VAL A 36 -20.49 -0.75 -2.08
CA VAL A 36 -20.38 0.09 -0.87
C VAL A 36 -19.27 1.13 -0.99
N GLY A 37 -18.14 0.76 -1.61
CA GLY A 37 -17.00 1.66 -1.81
C GLY A 37 -17.29 2.83 -2.77
N LEU A 38 -18.31 2.75 -3.61
CA LEU A 38 -18.77 3.89 -4.42
C LEU A 38 -19.46 4.98 -3.59
N LEU A 39 -20.03 4.66 -2.44
CA LEU A 39 -20.74 5.66 -1.62
C LEU A 39 -19.84 6.82 -1.18
N PRO A 40 -18.63 6.61 -0.62
CA PRO A 40 -17.72 7.70 -0.30
C PRO A 40 -17.32 8.53 -1.53
N VAL A 41 -17.14 7.90 -2.69
CA VAL A 41 -16.80 8.60 -3.94
C VAL A 41 -17.93 9.51 -4.38
N LEU A 42 -19.17 9.02 -4.35
CA LEU A 42 -20.35 9.82 -4.69
C LEU A 42 -20.55 10.97 -3.70
N LEU A 43 -20.31 10.73 -2.40
CA LEU A 43 -20.37 11.79 -1.39
C LEU A 43 -19.25 12.84 -1.61
N GLY A 44 -18.05 12.43 -1.99
CA GLY A 44 -16.97 13.35 -2.35
C GLY A 44 -17.34 14.24 -3.54
N LEU A 45 -17.91 13.65 -4.61
CA LEU A 45 -18.39 14.39 -5.77
C LEU A 45 -19.54 15.34 -5.41
N ALA A 46 -20.49 14.90 -4.62
CA ALA A 46 -21.57 15.76 -4.12
C ALA A 46 -21.01 16.88 -3.24
N GLY A 47 -20.02 16.59 -2.41
CA GLY A 47 -19.34 17.58 -1.57
C GLY A 47 -18.66 18.69 -2.37
N ALA A 48 -18.02 18.36 -3.48
CA ALA A 48 -17.41 19.35 -4.38
C ALA A 48 -18.45 20.33 -4.96
N VAL A 49 -19.70 19.89 -5.17
CA VAL A 49 -20.78 20.73 -5.64
C VAL A 49 -21.44 21.54 -4.50
N ILE A 50 -21.61 20.91 -3.33
CA ILE A 50 -22.33 21.49 -2.18
C ILE A 50 -21.45 22.47 -1.39
N LEU A 51 -20.12 22.25 -1.41
CA LEU A 51 -19.12 23.02 -0.65
C LEU A 51 -17.99 23.52 -1.60
N PRO A 52 -18.32 24.36 -2.61
CA PRO A 52 -17.33 24.78 -3.60
C PRO A 52 -16.21 25.65 -3.02
N GLU A 53 -16.43 26.24 -1.84
CA GLU A 53 -15.47 27.11 -1.16
C GLU A 53 -14.61 26.37 -0.10
N LEU A 54 -14.70 25.04 -0.06
CA LEU A 54 -13.91 24.26 0.91
C LEU A 54 -12.42 24.33 0.56
N ALA A 55 -11.65 24.94 1.44
CA ALA A 55 -10.22 25.19 1.22
C ALA A 55 -9.38 23.91 1.13
N ASP A 56 -9.78 22.84 1.83
CA ASP A 56 -9.08 21.57 1.86
C ASP A 56 -10.02 20.43 1.42
N PRO A 57 -9.83 19.88 0.21
CA PRO A 57 -10.64 18.77 -0.29
C PRO A 57 -10.58 17.49 0.57
N ASP A 58 -9.48 17.24 1.30
CA ASP A 58 -9.33 16.06 2.17
C ASP A 58 -10.35 16.08 3.33
N LEU A 59 -10.89 17.26 3.67
CA LEU A 59 -11.88 17.46 4.74
C LEU A 59 -13.34 17.35 4.27
N VAL A 60 -13.61 17.07 3.00
CA VAL A 60 -14.97 17.12 2.43
C VAL A 60 -15.96 16.22 3.18
N MET A 61 -15.59 15.01 3.55
CA MET A 61 -16.46 14.08 4.29
C MET A 61 -16.79 14.58 5.68
N MET A 62 -15.82 15.17 6.37
CA MET A 62 -16.02 15.76 7.69
C MET A 62 -16.90 17.01 7.60
N ALA A 63 -16.68 17.88 6.60
CA ALA A 63 -17.46 19.08 6.38
C ALA A 63 -18.93 18.77 6.05
N LEU A 64 -19.19 17.76 5.23
CA LEU A 64 -20.54 17.27 4.97
C LEU A 64 -21.20 16.71 6.23
N ALA A 65 -20.47 15.90 7.03
CA ALA A 65 -20.96 15.36 8.27
C ALA A 65 -21.36 16.47 9.27
N LEU A 66 -20.49 17.46 9.47
CA LEU A 66 -20.74 18.62 10.32
C LEU A 66 -21.96 19.44 9.86
N LYS A 67 -22.20 19.53 8.55
CA LYS A 67 -23.29 20.33 7.99
C LYS A 67 -24.64 19.64 8.05
N TYR A 68 -24.69 18.32 7.91
CA TYR A 68 -25.94 17.59 7.67
C TYR A 68 -26.31 16.57 8.74
N LEU A 69 -25.39 16.12 9.57
CA LEU A 69 -25.70 15.12 10.60
C LEU A 69 -26.16 15.80 11.91
N PRO A 70 -27.20 15.28 12.56
CA PRO A 70 -27.52 15.67 13.93
C PRO A 70 -26.43 15.19 14.90
N ASP A 71 -26.31 15.84 16.07
CA ASP A 71 -25.21 15.66 17.03
C ASP A 71 -24.92 14.19 17.36
N LEU A 72 -25.94 13.39 17.65
CA LEU A 72 -25.76 11.97 17.96
C LEU A 72 -25.14 11.18 16.77
N ALA A 73 -25.67 11.42 15.56
CA ALA A 73 -25.17 10.77 14.37
C ALA A 73 -23.74 11.24 14.03
N LEU A 74 -23.44 12.52 14.28
CA LEU A 74 -22.10 13.07 14.09
C LEU A 74 -21.08 12.39 15.02
N VAL A 75 -21.39 12.22 16.31
CA VAL A 75 -20.51 11.53 17.27
C VAL A 75 -20.28 10.08 16.84
N LEU A 76 -21.31 9.36 16.42
CA LEU A 76 -21.19 7.98 15.93
C LEU A 76 -20.34 7.92 14.64
N PHE A 77 -20.56 8.85 13.72
CA PHE A 77 -19.78 8.93 12.47
C PHE A 77 -18.31 9.19 12.76
N MET A 78 -17.99 10.16 13.63
CA MET A 78 -16.61 10.48 14.00
C MET A 78 -15.92 9.30 14.70
N GLY A 79 -16.64 8.62 15.60
CA GLY A 79 -16.12 7.39 16.24
C GLY A 79 -15.84 6.27 15.24
N ALA A 80 -16.74 6.05 14.29
CA ALA A 80 -16.57 5.07 13.22
C ALA A 80 -15.39 5.42 12.29
N LEU A 81 -15.24 6.69 11.92
CA LEU A 81 -14.13 7.19 11.09
C LEU A 81 -12.79 6.96 11.78
N ILE A 82 -12.65 7.37 13.05
CA ILE A 82 -11.42 7.17 13.83
C ILE A 82 -11.12 5.67 13.96
N SER A 83 -12.12 4.85 14.25
CA SER A 83 -11.96 3.39 14.37
C SER A 83 -11.47 2.76 13.06
N ALA A 84 -12.02 3.18 11.92
CA ALA A 84 -11.59 2.69 10.61
C ALA A 84 -10.15 3.08 10.29
N LEU A 85 -9.76 4.32 10.59
CA LEU A 85 -8.39 4.81 10.41
C LEU A 85 -7.39 4.02 11.28
N LEU A 86 -7.70 3.85 12.57
CA LEU A 86 -6.85 3.09 13.50
C LEU A 86 -6.70 1.64 13.06
N SER A 87 -7.78 0.97 12.68
CA SER A 87 -7.75 -0.43 12.22
C SER A 87 -6.88 -0.63 10.99
N SER A 88 -6.95 0.31 10.03
CA SER A 88 -6.11 0.27 8.82
C SER A 88 -4.64 0.53 9.13
N THR A 89 -4.37 1.51 10.00
CA THR A 89 -3.01 1.87 10.43
C THR A 89 -2.35 0.71 11.19
N ASP A 90 -3.06 0.08 12.12
CA ASP A 90 -2.55 -1.08 12.88
C ASP A 90 -2.17 -2.23 11.94
N SER A 91 -3.03 -2.53 10.97
CA SER A 91 -2.77 -3.59 9.99
C SER A 91 -1.54 -3.28 9.13
N ALA A 92 -1.40 -2.06 8.64
CA ALA A 92 -0.27 -1.65 7.81
C ALA A 92 1.06 -1.66 8.59
N LEU A 93 1.05 -1.13 9.81
CA LEU A 93 2.23 -1.11 10.69
C LEU A 93 2.66 -2.53 11.07
N LEU A 94 1.70 -3.37 11.46
CA LEU A 94 2.01 -4.75 11.86
C LEU A 94 2.52 -5.58 10.67
N ALA A 95 1.92 -5.44 9.49
CA ALA A 95 2.37 -6.13 8.29
C ALA A 95 3.82 -5.75 7.94
N SER A 96 4.14 -4.47 7.92
CA SER A 96 5.49 -3.98 7.63
C SER A 96 6.50 -4.37 8.72
N ALA A 97 6.13 -4.26 9.99
CA ALA A 97 6.99 -4.61 11.11
C ALA A 97 7.25 -6.12 11.20
N SER A 98 6.30 -6.96 10.78
CA SER A 98 6.48 -8.41 10.77
C SER A 98 7.56 -8.84 9.78
N VAL A 99 7.67 -8.19 8.63
CA VAL A 99 8.76 -8.43 7.67
C VAL A 99 10.12 -8.15 8.31
N VAL A 100 10.24 -7.08 9.09
CA VAL A 100 11.49 -6.76 9.81
C VAL A 100 11.77 -7.80 10.91
N GLY A 101 10.77 -8.12 11.71
CA GLY A 101 10.94 -8.97 12.89
C GLY A 101 11.06 -10.47 12.60
N TRP A 102 10.51 -10.95 11.48
CA TRP A 102 10.55 -12.36 11.11
C TRP A 102 11.45 -12.63 9.91
N ASP A 103 11.25 -11.95 8.80
CA ASP A 103 11.95 -12.27 7.57
C ASP A 103 13.39 -11.72 7.60
N LEU A 104 13.53 -10.43 7.90
CA LEU A 104 14.85 -9.80 7.92
C LEU A 104 15.73 -10.31 9.09
N LEU A 105 15.14 -10.51 10.28
CA LEU A 105 15.88 -11.04 11.41
C LEU A 105 16.42 -12.44 11.11
N ARG A 106 15.59 -13.34 10.58
CA ARG A 106 16.00 -14.71 10.26
C ARG A 106 17.01 -14.80 9.14
N TYR A 107 17.01 -13.83 8.22
CA TYR A 107 18.04 -13.73 7.19
C TYR A 107 19.43 -13.51 7.81
N PHE A 108 19.54 -12.64 8.83
CA PHE A 108 20.80 -12.36 9.51
C PHE A 108 21.10 -13.31 10.68
N LYS A 109 20.10 -13.84 11.34
CA LYS A 109 20.19 -14.74 12.50
C LYS A 109 19.19 -15.88 12.34
N PRO A 110 19.54 -16.96 11.60
CA PRO A 110 18.64 -18.09 11.33
C PRO A 110 18.06 -18.75 12.59
N ASP A 111 18.85 -18.79 13.66
CA ASP A 111 18.50 -19.40 14.95
C ASP A 111 17.87 -18.39 15.94
N ALA A 112 17.33 -17.28 15.46
CA ALA A 112 16.70 -16.28 16.33
C ALA A 112 15.48 -16.88 17.06
N ASP A 113 15.43 -16.67 18.38
CA ASP A 113 14.31 -17.07 19.22
C ASP A 113 13.04 -16.23 18.88
N GLU A 114 11.89 -16.82 19.13
CA GLU A 114 10.58 -16.14 18.95
C GLU A 114 10.49 -14.83 19.76
N LYS A 115 11.11 -14.82 20.95
CA LYS A 115 11.19 -13.63 21.79
C LYS A 115 11.98 -12.48 21.14
N ASP A 116 13.07 -12.81 20.44
CA ASP A 116 13.88 -11.82 19.71
C ASP A 116 13.08 -11.27 18.54
N SER A 117 12.38 -12.13 17.79
CA SER A 117 11.49 -11.74 16.70
C SER A 117 10.38 -10.80 17.18
N LEU A 118 9.72 -11.13 18.28
CA LEU A 118 8.66 -10.27 18.85
C LEU A 118 9.20 -8.91 19.34
N ARG A 119 10.39 -8.89 19.97
CA ARG A 119 11.01 -7.64 20.41
C ARG A 119 11.35 -6.75 19.23
N LEU A 120 11.96 -7.32 18.19
CA LEU A 120 12.32 -6.57 16.99
C LEU A 120 11.07 -6.06 16.25
N THR A 121 10.01 -6.89 16.13
CA THR A 121 8.73 -6.46 15.57
C THR A 121 8.15 -5.27 16.33
N ARG A 122 8.14 -5.29 17.67
CA ARG A 122 7.66 -4.16 18.49
C ARG A 122 8.49 -2.90 18.28
N LEU A 123 9.81 -3.02 18.21
CA LEU A 123 10.68 -1.88 17.92
C LEU A 123 10.45 -1.36 16.48
N ALA A 124 10.25 -2.25 15.53
CA ALA A 124 9.92 -1.89 14.16
C ALA A 124 8.59 -1.13 14.06
N VAL A 125 7.55 -1.54 14.80
CA VAL A 125 6.27 -0.80 14.86
C VAL A 125 6.49 0.63 15.35
N LEU A 126 7.26 0.81 16.43
CA LEU A 126 7.54 2.14 16.98
C LEU A 126 8.32 3.01 15.99
N PHE A 127 9.36 2.44 15.36
CA PHE A 127 10.18 3.15 14.40
C PHE A 127 9.38 3.52 13.13
N LEU A 128 8.65 2.57 12.56
CA LEU A 128 7.84 2.80 11.36
C LEU A 128 6.69 3.76 11.63
N GLY A 129 6.06 3.68 12.81
CA GLY A 129 5.03 4.62 13.24
C GLY A 129 5.56 6.04 13.41
N ALA A 130 6.74 6.20 14.05
CA ALA A 130 7.39 7.49 14.16
C ALA A 130 7.81 8.05 12.79
N PHE A 131 8.33 7.21 11.91
CA PHE A 131 8.67 7.59 10.53
C PHE A 131 7.44 8.01 9.72
N ALA A 132 6.34 7.25 9.82
CA ALA A 132 5.08 7.59 9.17
C ALA A 132 4.52 8.94 9.67
N LEU A 133 4.57 9.17 10.99
CA LEU A 133 4.19 10.46 11.57
C LEU A 133 5.08 11.59 11.05
N PHE A 134 6.39 11.39 11.00
CA PHE A 134 7.32 12.37 10.43
C PHE A 134 6.98 12.70 8.98
N MET A 135 6.70 11.69 8.14
CA MET A 135 6.29 11.89 6.75
C MET A 135 4.97 12.65 6.67
N ALA A 136 3.97 12.28 7.47
CA ALA A 136 2.67 12.95 7.51
C ALA A 136 2.79 14.45 7.90
N LEU A 137 3.69 14.80 8.81
CA LEU A 137 3.94 16.19 9.21
C LEU A 137 4.68 17.02 8.12
N ARG A 138 5.30 16.34 7.15
CA ARG A 138 6.02 17.00 6.04
C ARG A 138 5.18 17.14 4.78
N THR A 139 4.12 16.38 4.65
CA THR A 139 3.27 16.32 3.45
C THR A 139 2.00 17.13 3.68
N ALA A 140 1.69 18.02 2.75
CA ALA A 140 0.52 18.90 2.88
C ALA A 140 -0.81 18.21 2.54
N SER A 141 -0.77 17.14 1.73
CA SER A 141 -1.95 16.42 1.25
C SER A 141 -1.86 14.92 1.60
N VAL A 142 -2.92 14.41 2.22
CA VAL A 142 -3.07 12.97 2.52
C VAL A 142 -3.20 12.17 1.22
N TYR A 143 -3.90 12.74 0.23
CA TYR A 143 -4.09 12.12 -1.08
C TYR A 143 -2.74 11.89 -1.79
N ASP A 144 -1.88 12.91 -1.84
CA ASP A 144 -0.57 12.81 -2.50
C ASP A 144 0.31 11.74 -1.81
N LEU A 145 0.33 11.71 -0.49
CA LEU A 145 1.08 10.70 0.27
C LEU A 145 0.59 9.26 -0.03
N MET A 146 -0.71 9.10 -0.19
CA MET A 146 -1.32 7.81 -0.54
C MET A 146 -0.97 7.40 -1.98
N VAL A 147 -1.05 8.32 -2.93
CA VAL A 147 -0.69 8.08 -4.34
C VAL A 147 0.79 7.72 -4.45
N ASP A 148 1.68 8.46 -3.82
CA ASP A 148 3.12 8.20 -3.80
C ASP A 148 3.42 6.80 -3.23
N SER A 149 2.76 6.42 -2.14
CA SER A 149 2.92 5.10 -1.53
C SER A 149 2.54 3.97 -2.50
N TRP A 150 1.43 4.13 -3.22
CA TRP A 150 1.00 3.15 -4.24
C TRP A 150 1.91 3.13 -5.46
N SER A 151 2.44 4.28 -5.86
CA SER A 151 3.38 4.40 -6.97
C SER A 151 4.70 3.70 -6.67
N VAL A 152 5.21 3.83 -5.44
CA VAL A 152 6.40 3.06 -4.99
C VAL A 152 6.15 1.56 -5.06
N LEU A 153 4.99 1.09 -4.59
CA LEU A 153 4.65 -0.35 -4.65
C LEU A 153 4.53 -0.83 -6.11
N LEU A 154 3.89 -0.05 -6.97
CA LEU A 154 3.75 -0.37 -8.39
C LEU A 154 5.11 -0.44 -9.08
N ALA A 155 5.94 0.57 -8.88
CA ALA A 155 7.25 0.68 -9.51
C ALA A 155 8.23 -0.41 -9.04
N SER A 156 8.16 -0.80 -7.77
CA SER A 156 9.13 -1.73 -7.17
C SER A 156 8.66 -3.19 -7.17
N LEU A 157 7.46 -3.47 -6.70
CA LEU A 157 7.04 -4.82 -6.35
C LEU A 157 6.12 -5.49 -7.38
N PHE A 158 5.39 -4.72 -8.18
CA PHE A 158 4.42 -5.27 -9.11
C PHE A 158 5.04 -6.25 -10.12
N VAL A 159 6.16 -5.86 -10.74
CA VAL A 159 6.83 -6.69 -11.74
C VAL A 159 7.41 -7.97 -11.14
N PRO A 160 8.26 -7.92 -10.10
CA PRO A 160 8.85 -9.14 -9.54
C PRO A 160 7.80 -10.07 -8.91
N LEU A 161 6.74 -9.53 -8.28
CA LEU A 161 5.64 -10.32 -7.74
C LEU A 161 4.89 -11.05 -8.87
N THR A 162 4.49 -10.33 -9.90
CA THR A 162 3.79 -10.88 -11.05
C THR A 162 4.64 -11.94 -11.75
N ALA A 163 5.92 -11.67 -11.98
CA ALA A 163 6.84 -12.63 -12.56
C ALA A 163 7.02 -13.86 -11.65
N GLY A 164 7.13 -13.68 -10.34
CA GLY A 164 7.25 -14.79 -9.39
C GLY A 164 6.04 -15.72 -9.39
N LEU A 165 4.82 -15.19 -9.60
CA LEU A 165 3.58 -15.96 -9.62
C LEU A 165 3.38 -16.73 -10.95
N TRP A 166 3.70 -16.13 -12.09
CA TRP A 166 3.36 -16.69 -13.41
C TRP A 166 4.56 -17.17 -14.24
N TRP A 167 5.77 -16.72 -13.92
CA TRP A 167 6.94 -17.06 -14.71
C TRP A 167 7.90 -18.01 -13.96
N ARG A 168 7.85 -19.28 -14.30
CA ARG A 168 8.65 -20.34 -13.65
C ARG A 168 10.17 -20.14 -13.67
N LYS A 169 10.70 -19.32 -14.58
CA LYS A 169 12.13 -19.02 -14.69
C LYS A 169 12.52 -17.79 -13.87
N SER A 170 11.58 -17.14 -13.20
CA SER A 170 11.87 -16.01 -12.32
C SER A 170 12.83 -16.44 -11.20
N ASN A 171 13.84 -15.61 -10.93
CA ASN A 171 14.84 -15.86 -9.91
C ASN A 171 15.12 -14.61 -9.07
N TYR A 172 15.86 -14.80 -7.99
CA TYR A 172 16.21 -13.74 -7.05
C TYR A 172 16.90 -12.53 -7.72
N SER A 173 17.89 -12.79 -8.58
CA SER A 173 18.67 -11.72 -9.22
C SER A 173 17.83 -10.88 -10.19
N GLY A 174 16.93 -11.52 -10.96
CA GLY A 174 15.99 -10.84 -11.82
C GLY A 174 14.98 -10.01 -11.04
N ALA A 175 14.46 -10.55 -9.94
CA ALA A 175 13.54 -9.82 -9.06
C ALA A 175 14.22 -8.60 -8.42
N LEU A 176 15.44 -8.74 -7.93
CA LEU A 176 16.21 -7.64 -7.36
C LEU A 176 16.50 -6.55 -8.39
N ALA A 177 16.88 -6.93 -9.59
CA ALA A 177 17.12 -5.99 -10.70
C ALA A 177 15.83 -5.21 -11.04
N ALA A 178 14.68 -5.89 -11.11
CA ALA A 178 13.40 -5.25 -11.36
C ALA A 178 13.03 -4.23 -10.27
N ILE A 179 13.24 -4.56 -9.00
CA ILE A 179 12.99 -3.65 -7.87
C ILE A 179 13.87 -2.40 -7.99
N LEU A 180 15.17 -2.59 -8.16
CA LEU A 180 16.12 -1.48 -8.19
C LEU A 180 15.92 -0.57 -9.40
N VAL A 181 15.74 -1.14 -10.59
CA VAL A 181 15.51 -0.36 -11.81
C VAL A 181 14.15 0.31 -11.78
N GLY A 182 13.12 -0.36 -11.30
CA GLY A 182 11.78 0.22 -11.16
C GLY A 182 11.78 1.44 -10.23
N LEU A 183 12.36 1.31 -9.04
CA LEU A 183 12.49 2.43 -8.09
C LEU A 183 13.36 3.57 -8.66
N ALA A 184 14.50 3.25 -9.26
CA ALA A 184 15.38 4.26 -9.85
C ALA A 184 14.67 5.02 -10.98
N THR A 185 13.97 4.31 -11.86
CA THR A 185 13.19 4.92 -12.95
C THR A 185 12.11 5.84 -12.40
N TRP A 186 11.31 5.38 -11.44
CA TRP A 186 10.29 6.18 -10.81
C TRP A 186 10.85 7.46 -10.20
N GLN A 187 11.92 7.34 -9.42
CA GLN A 187 12.56 8.49 -8.78
C GLN A 187 13.16 9.49 -9.79
N ILE A 188 13.78 8.99 -10.86
CA ILE A 188 14.38 9.81 -11.92
C ILE A 188 13.28 10.61 -12.65
N PHE A 189 12.17 9.96 -13.02
CA PHE A 189 11.06 10.66 -13.70
C PHE A 189 10.38 11.68 -12.80
N LEU A 190 10.22 11.44 -11.52
CA LEU A 190 9.72 12.44 -10.56
C LEU A 190 10.58 13.70 -10.51
N LEU A 191 11.91 13.57 -10.69
CA LEU A 191 12.83 14.70 -10.62
C LEU A 191 12.96 15.44 -11.95
N ILE A 192 12.90 14.73 -13.10
CA ILE A 192 13.19 15.31 -14.42
C ILE A 192 11.91 15.70 -15.15
N ALA A 193 10.84 14.96 -14.99
CA ALA A 193 9.59 15.11 -15.73
C ALA A 193 8.37 14.80 -14.84
N PRO A 194 8.07 15.64 -13.84
CA PRO A 194 6.99 15.41 -12.87
C PRO A 194 5.59 15.33 -13.50
N ASP A 195 5.42 15.84 -14.70
CA ASP A 195 4.14 15.79 -15.44
C ASP A 195 3.86 14.42 -16.09
N LEU A 196 4.87 13.52 -16.13
CA LEU A 196 4.70 12.19 -16.69
C LEU A 196 4.32 11.17 -15.61
N PRO A 197 3.53 10.15 -15.96
CA PRO A 197 3.17 9.09 -15.01
C PRO A 197 4.38 8.18 -14.73
N ALA A 198 5.25 8.62 -13.83
CA ALA A 198 6.54 7.99 -13.52
C ALA A 198 6.41 6.52 -13.08
N ASP A 199 5.35 6.20 -12.34
CA ASP A 199 5.01 4.85 -11.88
C ASP A 199 4.67 3.90 -13.05
N LEU A 200 3.91 4.37 -14.03
CA LEU A 200 3.58 3.58 -15.23
C LEU A 200 4.81 3.38 -16.12
N LEU A 201 5.71 4.35 -16.21
CA LEU A 201 6.95 4.25 -16.97
C LEU A 201 7.97 3.32 -16.27
N ALA A 202 7.93 3.22 -14.96
CA ALA A 202 8.79 2.32 -14.20
C ALA A 202 8.49 0.83 -14.47
N VAL A 203 7.24 0.46 -14.74
CA VAL A 203 6.82 -0.94 -14.99
C VAL A 203 7.52 -1.57 -16.20
N PRO A 204 7.53 -0.97 -17.42
CA PRO A 204 8.26 -1.54 -18.55
C PRO A 204 9.77 -1.57 -18.32
N CYS A 205 10.35 -0.56 -17.67
CA CYS A 205 11.78 -0.55 -17.35
C CYS A 205 12.17 -1.68 -16.38
N ALA A 206 11.37 -1.88 -15.31
CA ALA A 206 11.55 -2.99 -14.39
C ALA A 206 11.39 -4.35 -15.09
N THR A 207 10.42 -4.47 -16.00
CA THR A 207 10.20 -5.70 -16.78
C THR A 207 11.40 -6.00 -17.68
N LEU A 208 11.91 -4.99 -18.38
CA LEU A 208 13.12 -5.14 -19.21
C LEU A 208 14.33 -5.56 -18.38
N ALA A 209 14.55 -4.95 -17.23
CA ALA A 209 15.63 -5.32 -16.31
C ALA A 209 15.52 -6.79 -15.86
N LEU A 210 14.32 -7.23 -15.47
CA LEU A 210 14.09 -8.62 -15.10
C LEU A 210 14.41 -9.57 -16.25
N VAL A 211 13.89 -9.31 -17.45
CA VAL A 211 14.09 -10.14 -18.64
C VAL A 211 15.58 -10.20 -19.04
N LEU A 212 16.28 -9.07 -19.04
CA LEU A 212 17.69 -9.00 -19.38
C LEU A 212 18.54 -9.81 -18.40
N VAL A 213 18.32 -9.66 -17.10
CA VAL A 213 19.06 -10.45 -16.10
C VAL A 213 18.76 -11.93 -16.21
N LEU A 214 17.49 -12.32 -16.45
CA LEU A 214 17.15 -13.73 -16.69
C LEU A 214 17.81 -14.29 -17.96
N SER A 215 17.86 -13.51 -19.03
CA SER A 215 18.51 -13.95 -20.28
C SER A 215 20.03 -14.14 -20.12
N LEU A 216 20.68 -13.27 -19.34
CA LEU A 216 22.12 -13.36 -19.07
C LEU A 216 22.50 -14.55 -18.17
N ILE A 217 21.60 -14.98 -17.27
CA ILE A 217 21.87 -16.10 -16.36
C ILE A 217 21.57 -17.47 -17.04
N HIS A 218 20.76 -17.48 -18.09
CA HIS A 218 20.40 -18.70 -18.82
C HIS A 218 21.24 -18.95 -20.10
N ILE A 219 22.24 -18.09 -20.39
CA ILE A 219 23.29 -18.36 -21.38
C ILE A 219 24.49 -19.02 -20.68
#